data_19247ee16c483973cfa57d55a8da108a
#
_entry.id   19247ee16c483973cfa57d55a8da108a
#
_cell.length_a   1.000
_cell.length_b   1.000
_cell.length_c   1.000
_cell.angle_alpha   90.00
_cell.angle_beta   90.00
_cell.angle_gamma   90.00
#
_symmetry.space_group_name_H-M   'P 1'
#
loop_
_entity.id
_entity.type
_entity.pdbx_description
1 polymer ?
#
loop_
_entity_poly.entity_id
_entity_poly.type
_entity_poly.pdbx_seq_one_letter_code
_entity_poly.pdbx_strand_id
1 'polypeptide(L)'
;MADQDRVEILSDRELGRTLVRLATQVLEQVDDTRRLMLLGIPTRGVELSRVLARELERMCGHPIAQGSIDPTFHRDDLERIGTRLAQTTTLPCNLEDRQVLLVDDVIFTGRTVRAAMEALHGWGRAQRVMLLVMVDRGHRELPIQPDFCGRTVPSRRSETIELRLRDVDGEEGVFLKRPIPPK
;
A
#
# COMPACT_ATOMS: atom_id res chain seq x y z
N MET A 1 20.77 -11.82 17.00
CA MET A 1 21.78 -11.91 15.92
C MET A 1 21.46 -10.81 14.94
N ALA A 2 22.37 -9.84 14.75
CA ALA A 2 22.14 -8.64 13.97
C ALA A 2 21.90 -8.98 12.50
N ASP A 3 20.92 -8.30 11.96
CA ASP A 3 20.45 -8.31 10.57
C ASP A 3 21.55 -7.70 9.67
N GLN A 4 22.62 -8.44 9.38
CA GLN A 4 23.84 -7.94 8.72
C GLN A 4 23.63 -7.58 7.23
N ASP A 5 22.42 -7.78 6.68
CA ASP A 5 22.13 -7.56 5.25
C ASP A 5 20.92 -6.64 5.01
N ARG A 6 20.66 -5.73 5.96
CA ARG A 6 19.57 -4.77 5.89
C ARG A 6 20.11 -3.36 5.65
N VAL A 7 19.65 -2.71 4.60
CA VAL A 7 20.00 -1.34 4.24
C VAL A 7 18.79 -0.44 4.43
N GLU A 8 18.92 0.62 5.20
CA GLU A 8 17.88 1.63 5.35
C GLU A 8 17.74 2.44 4.06
N ILE A 9 16.52 2.51 3.53
CA ILE A 9 16.13 3.25 2.32
C ILE A 9 15.46 4.57 2.68
N LEU A 10 14.59 4.55 3.69
CA LEU A 10 13.98 5.71 4.30
C LEU A 10 14.07 5.57 5.82
N SER A 11 14.64 6.57 6.46
CA SER A 11 14.58 6.71 7.90
C SER A 11 13.17 7.09 8.37
N ASP A 12 12.88 6.96 9.66
CA ASP A 12 11.67 7.44 10.33
C ASP A 12 11.28 8.87 9.86
N ARG A 13 12.23 9.80 9.95
CA ARG A 13 12.00 11.19 9.54
C ARG A 13 11.67 11.37 8.06
N GLU A 14 12.32 10.60 7.18
CA GLU A 14 12.07 10.65 5.74
C GLU A 14 10.73 10.00 5.40
N LEU A 15 10.37 8.91 6.07
CA LEU A 15 9.06 8.27 5.93
C LEU A 15 7.94 9.23 6.32
N GLY A 16 8.04 9.91 7.47
CA GLY A 16 7.06 10.90 7.90
C GLY A 16 6.89 12.05 6.88
N ARG A 17 7.98 12.58 6.34
CA ARG A 17 7.92 13.60 5.28
C ARG A 17 7.28 13.08 3.99
N THR A 18 7.56 11.82 3.65
CA THR A 18 6.99 11.18 2.47
C THR A 18 5.48 11.00 2.62
N LEU A 19 5.01 10.62 3.81
CA LEU A 19 3.58 10.50 4.13
C LEU A 19 2.86 11.84 3.99
N VAL A 20 3.41 12.92 4.54
CA VAL A 20 2.85 14.28 4.41
C VAL A 20 2.77 14.69 2.94
N ARG A 21 3.83 14.45 2.15
CA ARG A 21 3.84 14.74 0.72
C ARG A 21 2.78 13.94 -0.04
N LEU A 22 2.67 12.64 0.23
CA LEU A 22 1.67 11.78 -0.40
C LEU A 22 0.24 12.22 -0.06
N ALA A 23 -0.04 12.57 1.21
CA ALA A 23 -1.33 13.09 1.62
C ALA A 23 -1.66 14.39 0.87
N THR A 24 -0.70 15.32 0.74
CA THR A 24 -0.88 16.56 -0.03
C THR A 24 -1.20 16.25 -1.50
N GLN A 25 -0.47 15.35 -2.15
CA GLN A 25 -0.73 14.95 -3.53
C GLN A 25 -2.12 14.32 -3.73
N VAL A 26 -2.58 13.52 -2.75
CA VAL A 26 -3.94 12.96 -2.78
C VAL A 26 -4.98 14.08 -2.72
N LEU A 27 -4.82 15.05 -1.81
CA LEU A 27 -5.74 16.18 -1.68
C LEU A 27 -5.77 17.08 -2.92
N GLU A 28 -4.66 17.19 -3.64
CA GLU A 28 -4.60 17.96 -4.91
C GLU A 28 -5.37 17.28 -6.05
N GLN A 29 -5.56 15.93 -6.00
CA GLN A 29 -6.24 15.18 -7.05
C GLN A 29 -7.68 14.79 -6.73
N VAL A 30 -8.11 14.96 -5.47
CA VAL A 30 -9.45 14.59 -5.00
C VAL A 30 -10.29 15.86 -4.82
N ASP A 31 -11.33 16.01 -5.65
CA ASP A 31 -12.20 17.19 -5.62
C ASP A 31 -13.05 17.29 -4.32
N ASP A 32 -13.54 16.14 -3.84
CA ASP A 32 -14.34 16.05 -2.62
C ASP A 32 -13.83 14.92 -1.71
N THR A 33 -13.09 15.29 -0.69
CA THR A 33 -12.51 14.35 0.28
C THR A 33 -13.55 13.59 1.12
N ARG A 34 -14.81 14.04 1.18
CA ARG A 34 -15.92 13.30 1.80
C ARG A 34 -16.33 12.07 1.00
N ARG A 35 -16.00 12.04 -0.30
CA ARG A 35 -16.19 10.88 -1.17
C ARG A 35 -14.97 9.96 -1.23
N LEU A 36 -13.84 10.38 -0.67
CA LEU A 36 -12.63 9.56 -0.61
C LEU A 36 -12.81 8.38 0.35
N MET A 37 -12.39 7.21 -0.08
CA MET A 37 -12.31 5.99 0.71
C MET A 37 -10.94 5.36 0.54
N LEU A 38 -10.23 5.13 1.63
CA LEU A 38 -8.96 4.41 1.63
C LEU A 38 -9.22 2.91 1.86
N LEU A 39 -8.69 2.08 0.98
CA LEU A 39 -8.72 0.63 1.14
C LEU A 39 -7.31 0.08 1.17
N GLY A 40 -6.87 -0.34 2.35
CA GLY A 40 -5.56 -0.97 2.53
C GLY A 40 -5.55 -2.40 2.00
N ILE A 41 -4.50 -2.76 1.27
CA ILE A 41 -4.26 -4.15 0.85
C ILE A 41 -3.49 -4.85 1.97
N PRO A 42 -4.00 -5.95 2.54
CA PRO A 42 -3.29 -6.68 3.59
C PRO A 42 -1.90 -7.17 3.13
N THR A 43 -0.88 -7.17 4.01
CA THR A 43 -0.96 -6.87 5.45
C THR A 43 -0.56 -5.41 5.71
N ARG A 44 0.54 -4.94 5.17
CA ARG A 44 1.14 -3.62 5.46
C ARG A 44 0.38 -2.46 4.85
N GLY A 45 -0.29 -2.67 3.72
CA GLY A 45 -1.12 -1.63 3.11
C GLY A 45 -2.27 -1.17 4.02
N VAL A 46 -2.81 -2.06 4.88
CA VAL A 46 -3.85 -1.70 5.86
C VAL A 46 -3.28 -0.75 6.91
N GLU A 47 -2.12 -1.06 7.47
CA GLU A 47 -1.49 -0.19 8.48
C GLU A 47 -1.05 1.14 7.88
N LEU A 48 -0.47 1.11 6.67
CA LEU A 48 -0.09 2.31 5.93
C LEU A 48 -1.31 3.20 5.65
N SER A 49 -2.45 2.60 5.26
CA SER A 49 -3.68 3.35 5.00
C SER A 49 -4.20 4.05 6.25
N ARG A 50 -4.08 3.45 7.44
CA ARG A 50 -4.45 4.08 8.71
C ARG A 50 -3.58 5.29 9.04
N VAL A 51 -2.26 5.18 8.82
CA VAL A 51 -1.34 6.30 9.04
C VAL A 51 -1.64 7.43 8.06
N LEU A 52 -1.83 7.09 6.77
CA LEU A 52 -2.18 8.06 5.73
C LEU A 52 -3.52 8.75 6.00
N ALA A 53 -4.53 8.00 6.46
CA ALA A 53 -5.84 8.58 6.78
C ALA A 53 -5.75 9.59 7.91
N ARG A 54 -5.02 9.29 8.99
CA ARG A 54 -4.77 10.26 10.08
C ARG A 54 -4.17 11.57 9.57
N GLU A 55 -3.24 11.47 8.62
CA GLU A 55 -2.61 12.67 8.03
C GLU A 55 -3.60 13.44 7.13
N LEU A 56 -4.38 12.76 6.31
CA LEU A 56 -5.44 13.36 5.49
C LEU A 56 -6.51 14.03 6.37
N GLU A 57 -6.98 13.36 7.41
CA GLU A 57 -7.97 13.89 8.38
C GLU A 57 -7.46 15.15 9.07
N ARG A 58 -6.18 15.17 9.46
CA ARG A 58 -5.55 16.36 10.04
C ARG A 58 -5.55 17.55 9.06
N MET A 59 -5.37 17.27 7.76
CA MET A 59 -5.31 18.31 6.72
C MET A 59 -6.70 18.80 6.29
N CYS A 60 -7.68 17.90 6.13
CA CYS A 60 -9.02 18.25 5.63
C CYS A 60 -10.02 18.58 6.74
N GLY A 61 -9.71 18.25 8.01
CA GLY A 61 -10.53 18.58 9.17
C GLY A 61 -11.79 17.72 9.38
N HIS A 62 -11.88 16.57 8.70
CA HIS A 62 -12.99 15.61 8.87
C HIS A 62 -12.51 14.17 8.69
N PRO A 63 -13.27 13.17 9.22
CA PRO A 63 -12.93 11.76 9.05
C PRO A 63 -12.92 11.31 7.58
N ILE A 64 -11.99 10.41 7.26
CA ILE A 64 -11.89 9.76 5.96
C ILE A 64 -12.34 8.30 6.09
N ALA A 65 -13.20 7.84 5.17
CA ALA A 65 -13.68 6.46 5.16
C ALA A 65 -12.51 5.48 4.94
N GLN A 66 -12.40 4.45 5.79
CA GLN A 66 -11.29 3.49 5.76
C GLN A 66 -11.81 2.06 5.79
N GLY A 67 -11.15 1.19 5.06
CA GLY A 67 -11.40 -0.24 5.03
C GLY A 67 -10.20 -1.04 4.57
N SER A 68 -10.45 -2.30 4.26
CA SER A 68 -9.46 -3.23 3.71
C SER A 68 -10.04 -4.06 2.59
N ILE A 69 -9.23 -4.37 1.61
CA ILE A 69 -9.58 -5.26 0.48
C ILE A 69 -8.56 -6.40 0.39
N ASP A 70 -8.99 -7.62 0.65
CA ASP A 70 -8.11 -8.79 0.56
C ASP A 70 -8.14 -9.39 -0.84
N PRO A 71 -7.01 -9.38 -1.56
CA PRO A 71 -6.90 -9.92 -2.90
C PRO A 71 -6.71 -11.44 -2.95
N THR A 72 -6.58 -12.13 -1.81
CA THR A 72 -6.06 -13.51 -1.74
C THR A 72 -6.77 -14.45 -2.71
N PHE A 73 -8.09 -14.47 -2.74
CA PHE A 73 -8.85 -15.38 -3.62
C PHE A 73 -8.84 -15.00 -5.11
N HIS A 74 -8.33 -13.82 -5.45
CA HIS A 74 -8.23 -13.32 -6.83
C HIS A 74 -6.80 -13.38 -7.39
N ARG A 75 -5.86 -13.92 -6.61
CA ARG A 75 -4.45 -14.04 -7.01
C ARG A 75 -4.23 -15.27 -7.90
N ASP A 76 -3.45 -15.08 -8.94
CA ASP A 76 -3.03 -16.11 -9.90
C ASP A 76 -1.65 -16.72 -9.59
N ASP A 77 -1.02 -16.29 -8.49
CA ASP A 77 0.32 -16.70 -8.08
C ASP A 77 0.37 -17.32 -6.66
N LEU A 78 -0.76 -17.79 -6.15
CA LEU A 78 -0.88 -18.37 -4.79
C LEU A 78 0.10 -19.53 -4.54
N GLU A 79 0.32 -20.38 -5.53
CA GLU A 79 1.25 -21.50 -5.44
C GLU A 79 2.72 -21.07 -5.22
N ARG A 80 3.06 -19.85 -5.66
CA ARG A 80 4.43 -19.30 -5.58
C ARG A 80 4.71 -18.53 -4.29
N ILE A 81 3.68 -17.94 -3.68
CA ILE A 81 3.82 -17.09 -2.47
C ILE A 81 3.53 -17.85 -1.17
N GLY A 82 3.18 -19.14 -1.26
CA GLY A 82 2.83 -19.96 -0.10
C GLY A 82 1.44 -19.67 0.47
N THR A 83 1.05 -20.45 1.48
CA THR A 83 -0.27 -20.34 2.10
C THR A 83 -0.35 -19.07 2.94
N ARG A 84 -1.05 -18.07 2.44
CA ARG A 84 -1.42 -16.86 3.18
C ARG A 84 -2.85 -17.04 3.68
N LEU A 85 -3.07 -16.81 4.96
CA LEU A 85 -4.42 -16.77 5.50
C LEU A 85 -5.16 -15.57 4.92
N ALA A 86 -6.30 -15.81 4.27
CA ALA A 86 -7.16 -14.76 3.80
C ALA A 86 -7.65 -13.90 4.97
N GLN A 87 -7.66 -12.60 4.77
CA GLN A 87 -8.19 -11.65 5.74
C GLN A 87 -9.60 -11.22 5.31
N THR A 88 -10.36 -10.67 6.24
CA THR A 88 -11.70 -10.19 5.91
C THR A 88 -11.62 -8.87 5.16
N THR A 89 -12.23 -8.80 3.97
CA THR A 89 -12.52 -7.55 3.30
C THR A 89 -13.53 -6.75 4.13
N THR A 90 -13.22 -5.51 4.43
CA THR A 90 -14.08 -4.61 5.21
C THR A 90 -14.27 -3.31 4.46
N LEU A 91 -15.50 -3.04 4.06
CA LEU A 91 -15.89 -1.79 3.42
C LEU A 91 -16.79 -0.99 4.37
N PRO A 92 -16.44 0.26 4.69
CA PRO A 92 -17.22 1.08 5.63
C PRO A 92 -18.57 1.53 5.06
N CYS A 93 -18.71 1.56 3.74
CA CYS A 93 -19.93 1.97 3.04
C CYS A 93 -19.93 1.44 1.59
N ASN A 94 -21.03 1.72 0.86
CA ASN A 94 -21.14 1.40 -0.58
C ASN A 94 -20.05 2.14 -1.40
N LEU A 95 -19.64 1.54 -2.51
CA LEU A 95 -18.65 2.10 -3.45
C LEU A 95 -19.24 3.13 -4.43
N GLU A 96 -20.55 3.16 -4.60
CA GLU A 96 -21.20 4.10 -5.52
C GLU A 96 -20.81 5.54 -5.19
N ASP A 97 -20.47 6.30 -6.20
CA ASP A 97 -20.02 7.70 -6.11
C ASP A 97 -18.75 7.92 -5.25
N ARG A 98 -18.04 6.85 -4.86
CA ARG A 98 -16.80 6.96 -4.09
C ARG A 98 -15.57 7.03 -4.99
N GLN A 99 -14.59 7.82 -4.54
CA GLN A 99 -13.23 7.79 -5.05
C GLN A 99 -12.43 6.87 -4.14
N VAL A 100 -12.03 5.71 -4.65
CA VAL A 100 -11.28 4.70 -3.88
C VAL A 100 -9.79 4.92 -4.08
N LEU A 101 -9.06 5.00 -2.98
CA LEU A 101 -7.60 4.95 -2.95
C LEU A 101 -7.16 3.59 -2.41
N LEU A 102 -6.70 2.71 -3.30
CA LEU A 102 -6.01 1.48 -2.91
C LEU A 102 -4.64 1.85 -2.35
N VAL A 103 -4.32 1.32 -1.17
CA VAL A 103 -3.06 1.60 -0.48
C VAL A 103 -2.29 0.30 -0.28
N ASP A 104 -1.06 0.25 -0.80
CA ASP A 104 -0.13 -0.86 -0.58
C ASP A 104 1.24 -0.33 -0.15
N ASP A 105 2.05 -1.15 0.51
CA ASP A 105 3.39 -0.76 0.95
C ASP A 105 4.38 -0.79 -0.22
N VAL A 106 4.43 -1.87 -0.99
CA VAL A 106 5.41 -2.08 -2.05
C VAL A 106 4.75 -2.63 -3.31
N ILE A 107 4.87 -1.92 -4.42
CA ILE A 107 4.49 -2.48 -5.71
C ILE A 107 5.70 -3.13 -6.39
N PHE A 108 5.49 -4.36 -6.88
CA PHE A 108 6.47 -5.18 -7.59
C PHE A 108 5.96 -5.54 -9.00
N THR A 109 5.40 -6.74 -9.17
CA THR A 109 4.90 -7.22 -10.47
C THR A 109 3.59 -6.58 -10.90
N GLY A 110 2.81 -6.05 -9.96
CA GLY A 110 1.45 -5.54 -10.16
C GLY A 110 0.35 -6.57 -9.90
N ARG A 111 0.69 -7.85 -9.66
CA ARG A 111 -0.30 -8.94 -9.49
C ARG A 111 -1.20 -8.74 -8.27
N THR A 112 -0.66 -8.26 -7.16
CA THR A 112 -1.45 -7.94 -5.95
C THR A 112 -2.49 -6.87 -6.25
N VAL A 113 -2.10 -5.80 -6.93
CA VAL A 113 -3.00 -4.70 -7.28
C VAL A 113 -4.08 -5.16 -8.27
N ARG A 114 -3.73 -5.96 -9.30
CA ARG A 114 -4.70 -6.55 -10.21
C ARG A 114 -5.76 -7.35 -9.45
N ALA A 115 -5.31 -8.23 -8.56
CA ALA A 115 -6.20 -9.05 -7.74
C ALA A 115 -7.07 -8.21 -6.79
N ALA A 116 -6.54 -7.11 -6.21
CA ALA A 116 -7.32 -6.19 -5.39
C ALA A 116 -8.39 -5.45 -6.20
N MET A 117 -8.09 -5.03 -7.44
CA MET A 117 -9.08 -4.44 -8.33
C MET A 117 -10.19 -5.43 -8.72
N GLU A 118 -9.84 -6.68 -8.94
CA GLU A 118 -10.82 -7.75 -9.22
C GLU A 118 -11.71 -8.02 -8.00
N ALA A 119 -11.11 -8.11 -6.80
CA ALA A 119 -11.86 -8.22 -5.54
C ALA A 119 -12.81 -7.04 -5.34
N LEU A 120 -12.36 -5.81 -5.63
CA LEU A 120 -13.15 -4.59 -5.50
C LEU A 120 -14.37 -4.60 -6.41
N HIS A 121 -14.23 -5.14 -7.64
CA HIS A 121 -15.33 -5.24 -8.62
C HIS A 121 -16.54 -6.01 -8.08
N GLY A 122 -16.33 -6.99 -7.23
CA GLY A 122 -17.40 -7.76 -6.57
C GLY A 122 -18.24 -6.94 -5.56
N TRP A 123 -17.77 -5.76 -5.14
CA TRP A 123 -18.44 -4.90 -4.16
C TRP A 123 -19.18 -3.70 -4.77
N GLY A 124 -19.11 -3.51 -6.07
CA GLY A 124 -19.79 -2.44 -6.76
C GLY A 124 -18.87 -1.60 -7.64
N ARG A 125 -19.39 -0.48 -8.14
CA ARG A 125 -18.68 0.40 -9.07
C ARG A 125 -18.28 1.70 -8.38
N ALA A 126 -17.00 1.85 -8.07
CA ALA A 126 -16.43 3.14 -7.65
C ALA A 126 -16.44 4.14 -8.81
N GLN A 127 -16.57 5.43 -8.53
CA GLN A 127 -16.45 6.51 -9.51
C GLN A 127 -15.03 6.55 -10.10
N ARG A 128 -14.03 6.37 -9.25
CA ARG A 128 -12.61 6.34 -9.61
C ARG A 128 -11.87 5.40 -8.67
N VAL A 129 -10.87 4.70 -9.19
CA VAL A 129 -9.92 3.92 -8.38
C VAL A 129 -8.53 4.47 -8.63
N MET A 130 -7.81 4.79 -7.57
CA MET A 130 -6.44 5.28 -7.58
C MET A 130 -5.57 4.33 -6.76
N LEU A 131 -4.28 4.31 -7.03
CA LEU A 131 -3.30 3.49 -6.33
C LEU A 131 -2.22 4.35 -5.67
N LEU A 132 -2.02 4.15 -4.38
CA LEU A 132 -0.91 4.71 -3.64
C LEU A 132 -0.01 3.59 -3.11
N VAL A 133 1.30 3.75 -3.31
CA VAL A 133 2.31 2.85 -2.75
C VAL A 133 3.40 3.65 -2.04
N MET A 134 3.94 3.09 -0.95
CA MET A 134 5.11 3.71 -0.31
C MET A 134 6.35 3.52 -1.18
N VAL A 135 6.52 2.33 -1.76
CA VAL A 135 7.69 2.04 -2.60
C VAL A 135 7.28 1.39 -3.92
N ASP A 136 7.84 1.91 -4.99
CA ASP A 136 7.88 1.26 -6.29
C ASP A 136 9.28 0.66 -6.50
N ARG A 137 9.37 -0.69 -6.55
CA ARG A 137 10.64 -1.39 -6.74
C ARG A 137 10.91 -1.84 -8.18
N GLY A 138 10.03 -1.48 -9.12
CA GLY A 138 10.11 -1.91 -10.51
C GLY A 138 9.65 -3.35 -10.75
N HIS A 139 10.16 -3.98 -11.81
CA HIS A 139 9.91 -5.38 -12.21
C HIS A 139 8.44 -5.69 -12.54
N ARG A 140 7.71 -4.75 -13.11
CA ARG A 140 6.33 -4.96 -13.55
C ARG A 140 6.22 -6.14 -14.51
N GLU A 141 5.18 -6.94 -14.31
CA GLU A 141 4.72 -7.99 -15.23
C GLU A 141 3.34 -7.64 -15.83
N LEU A 142 2.67 -6.65 -15.26
CA LEU A 142 1.39 -6.12 -15.71
C LEU A 142 1.49 -4.61 -15.92
N PRO A 143 0.70 -4.01 -16.83
CA PRO A 143 0.73 -2.57 -17.14
C PRO A 143 0.02 -1.75 -16.06
N ILE A 144 0.46 -1.90 -14.81
CA ILE A 144 -0.11 -1.22 -13.63
C ILE A 144 0.95 -0.26 -13.07
N GLN A 145 0.57 1.00 -12.91
CA GLN A 145 1.40 2.04 -12.32
C GLN A 145 0.65 2.71 -11.17
N PRO A 146 1.33 3.09 -10.08
CA PRO A 146 0.70 3.86 -9.02
C PRO A 146 0.46 5.30 -9.45
N ASP A 147 -0.68 5.89 -9.02
CA ASP A 147 -0.96 7.32 -9.15
C ASP A 147 -0.09 8.12 -8.18
N PHE A 148 0.18 7.55 -7.00
CA PHE A 148 1.02 8.15 -5.97
C PHE A 148 2.09 7.17 -5.51
N CYS A 149 3.34 7.62 -5.56
CA CYS A 149 4.50 6.83 -5.16
C CYS A 149 5.36 7.59 -4.15
N GLY A 150 5.63 6.96 -3.01
CA GLY A 150 6.50 7.52 -1.99
C GLY A 150 7.94 7.60 -2.47
N ARG A 151 8.50 6.49 -2.92
CA ARG A 151 9.86 6.42 -3.46
C ARG A 151 10.00 5.30 -4.49
N THR A 152 10.70 5.59 -5.58
CA THR A 152 11.15 4.55 -6.53
C THR A 152 12.51 4.04 -6.09
N VAL A 153 12.62 2.72 -5.91
CA VAL A 153 13.83 2.05 -5.44
C VAL A 153 14.18 0.93 -6.40
N PRO A 154 15.12 1.14 -7.32
CA PRO A 154 15.62 0.05 -8.15
C PRO A 154 16.20 -1.06 -7.27
N SER A 155 15.74 -2.30 -7.46
CA SER A 155 16.16 -3.44 -6.67
C SER A 155 16.39 -4.66 -7.54
N ARG A 156 17.11 -5.66 -7.04
CA ARG A 156 17.19 -6.98 -7.70
C ARG A 156 15.92 -7.78 -7.40
N ARG A 157 15.54 -8.71 -8.27
CA ARG A 157 14.38 -9.60 -8.04
C ARG A 157 14.51 -10.42 -6.75
N SER A 158 15.71 -10.78 -6.37
CA SER A 158 16.03 -11.55 -5.16
C SER A 158 16.00 -10.72 -3.87
N GLU A 159 16.06 -9.40 -3.95
CA GLU A 159 15.99 -8.52 -2.78
C GLU A 159 14.54 -8.32 -2.37
N THR A 160 14.30 -7.98 -1.10
CA THR A 160 12.97 -7.67 -0.56
C THR A 160 12.99 -6.28 0.04
N ILE A 161 11.93 -5.51 -0.19
CA ILE A 161 11.71 -4.22 0.47
C ILE A 161 10.67 -4.41 1.56
N GLU A 162 10.93 -3.87 2.74
CA GLU A 162 10.06 -3.98 3.90
C GLU A 162 9.78 -2.59 4.46
N LEU A 163 8.49 -2.24 4.55
CA LEU A 163 8.01 -1.10 5.31
C LEU A 163 7.81 -1.52 6.75
N ARG A 164 8.37 -0.77 7.69
CA ARG A 164 8.13 -0.89 9.12
C ARG A 164 7.40 0.33 9.64
N LEU A 165 6.39 0.10 10.47
CA LEU A 165 5.57 1.14 11.09
C LEU A 165 5.62 0.97 12.61
N ARG A 166 5.87 2.05 13.33
CA ARG A 166 6.12 2.06 14.77
C ARG A 166 5.05 1.35 15.59
N ASP A 167 3.78 1.58 15.27
CA ASP A 167 2.64 1.01 15.99
C ASP A 167 2.56 -0.53 15.90
N VAL A 168 3.22 -1.12 14.90
CA VAL A 168 3.18 -2.57 14.62
C VAL A 168 4.53 -3.24 14.86
N ASP A 169 5.61 -2.57 14.47
CA ASP A 169 6.95 -3.18 14.41
C ASP A 169 7.89 -2.68 15.51
N GLY A 170 7.49 -1.64 16.26
CA GLY A 170 8.35 -0.99 17.25
C GLY A 170 9.46 -0.13 16.66
N GLU A 171 9.64 -0.16 15.34
CA GLU A 171 10.54 0.71 14.58
C GLU A 171 9.82 1.28 13.36
N GLU A 172 10.36 2.34 12.77
CA GLU A 172 9.75 3.00 11.62
C GLU A 172 10.80 3.26 10.54
N GLY A 173 10.45 2.96 9.29
CA GLY A 173 11.33 3.14 8.14
C GLY A 173 11.06 2.18 6.99
N VAL A 174 11.83 2.34 5.92
CA VAL A 174 11.83 1.43 4.77
C VAL A 174 13.21 0.80 4.64
N PHE A 175 13.25 -0.51 4.47
CA PHE A 175 14.48 -1.28 4.48
C PHE A 175 14.56 -2.22 3.28
N LEU A 176 15.74 -2.29 2.69
CA LEU A 176 16.09 -3.28 1.68
C LEU A 176 16.76 -4.47 2.36
N LYS A 177 16.25 -5.67 2.17
CA LYS A 177 16.84 -6.92 2.63
C LYS A 177 17.43 -7.69 1.45
N ARG A 178 18.67 -8.12 1.59
CA ARG A 178 19.36 -8.96 0.62
C ARG A 178 19.26 -10.42 1.03
N PRO A 179 19.12 -11.36 0.08
CA PRO A 179 19.20 -12.77 0.40
C PRO A 179 20.59 -13.09 0.93
N ILE A 180 20.64 -13.86 2.03
CA ILE A 180 21.90 -14.38 2.55
C ILE A 180 22.39 -15.43 1.55
N PRO A 181 23.62 -15.33 1.00
CA PRO A 181 24.14 -16.37 0.14
C PRO A 181 24.16 -17.71 0.88
N PRO A 182 23.78 -18.82 0.24
CA PRO A 182 23.90 -20.12 0.86
C PRO A 182 25.38 -20.37 1.23
N LYS A 183 25.61 -20.87 2.45
CA LYS A 183 26.95 -21.27 2.91
C LYS A 183 27.45 -22.49 2.13
#